data_dc4368c82d070dff46cf7522250ff8f1
#
_entry.id   dc4368c82d070dff46cf7522250ff8f1
#
_cell.length_a   1.000
_cell.length_b   1.000
_cell.length_c   1.000
_cell.angle_alpha   90.00
_cell.angle_beta   90.00
_cell.angle_gamma   90.00
#
_symmetry.space_group_name_H-M   'P 1'
#
loop_
_entity.id
_entity.type
_entity.pdbx_description
1 polymer ?
#
loop_
_entity_poly.entity_id
_entity_poly.type
_entity_poly.pdbx_seq_one_letter_code
_entity_poly.pdbx_strand_id
1 'polypeptide(L)'
;MNSIGVDFKLKNIEIDSKKIKLQIWDTAGQERFKTITTSYYKGAHAILVVFDITDRDSFDHVRNWMADIDKFAKEGVLRILVGNKCDLAHSRQVSMEEAKEIANKYGIKYIETSAKDTITIDDLFISTAKYLLSKQIGGTGTGKGTENGKNGIDLMNNNNNQHQMNNNQS
;
A
#
# COMPACT_ATOMS: atom_id res chain seq x y z
N MET A 1 -12.10 12.52 -13.40
CA MET A 1 -12.22 11.66 -14.60
C MET A 1 -12.34 10.23 -14.07
N ASN A 2 -13.45 9.55 -14.31
CA ASN A 2 -13.64 8.19 -13.81
C ASN A 2 -13.04 7.21 -14.82
N SER A 3 -12.15 6.32 -14.35
CA SER A 3 -11.57 5.26 -15.19
C SER A 3 -12.68 4.35 -15.72
N ILE A 4 -12.67 4.10 -17.02
CA ILE A 4 -13.62 3.17 -17.67
C ILE A 4 -12.86 1.85 -17.88
N GLY A 5 -13.05 0.89 -16.97
CA GLY A 5 -12.42 -0.42 -17.08
C GLY A 5 -11.13 -0.56 -16.27
N VAL A 6 -10.07 -1.06 -16.90
CA VAL A 6 -8.75 -1.27 -16.30
C VAL A 6 -7.70 -0.59 -17.16
N ASP A 7 -6.84 0.21 -16.54
CA ASP A 7 -5.65 0.79 -17.19
C ASP A 7 -4.38 0.03 -16.75
N PHE A 8 -3.38 -0.02 -17.61
CA PHE A 8 -2.15 -0.75 -17.40
C PHE A 8 -0.93 0.13 -17.59
N LYS A 9 -0.02 0.12 -16.60
CA LYS A 9 1.26 0.85 -16.67
C LYS A 9 2.43 -0.05 -16.32
N LEU A 10 3.54 0.17 -17.00
CA LEU A 10 4.83 -0.42 -16.68
C LEU A 10 5.74 0.63 -16.05
N LYS A 11 6.33 0.31 -14.89
CA LYS A 11 7.35 1.12 -14.25
C LYS A 11 8.58 0.27 -14.00
N ASN A 12 9.73 0.71 -14.52
CA ASN A 12 11.00 0.10 -14.22
C ASN A 12 11.62 0.83 -13.02
N ILE A 13 12.04 0.09 -12.02
CA ILE A 13 12.74 0.59 -10.84
C ILE A 13 14.00 -0.21 -10.61
N GLU A 14 14.96 0.38 -9.90
CA GLU A 14 16.18 -0.31 -9.48
C GLU A 14 16.23 -0.39 -7.95
N ILE A 15 16.41 -1.60 -7.41
CA ILE A 15 16.52 -1.87 -5.99
C ILE A 15 17.72 -2.78 -5.79
N ASP A 16 18.71 -2.32 -4.99
CA ASP A 16 19.92 -3.09 -4.69
C ASP A 16 20.59 -3.65 -5.96
N SER A 17 20.78 -2.78 -6.98
CA SER A 17 21.35 -3.11 -8.30
C SER A 17 20.53 -4.13 -9.12
N LYS A 18 19.32 -4.47 -8.69
CA LYS A 18 18.40 -5.33 -9.43
C LYS A 18 17.36 -4.49 -10.17
N LYS A 19 17.23 -4.73 -11.48
CA LYS A 19 16.19 -4.09 -12.30
C LYS A 19 14.88 -4.84 -12.13
N ILE A 20 13.86 -4.13 -11.69
CA ILE A 20 12.53 -4.65 -11.41
C ILE A 20 11.53 -3.96 -12.32
N LYS A 21 10.72 -4.74 -13.00
CA LYS A 21 9.60 -4.25 -13.79
C LYS A 21 8.30 -4.41 -13.00
N LEU A 22 7.72 -3.30 -12.59
CA LEU A 22 6.40 -3.27 -11.98
C LEU A 22 5.33 -3.24 -13.08
N GLN A 23 4.36 -4.11 -12.96
CA GLN A 23 3.12 -4.11 -13.74
C GLN A 23 2.02 -3.57 -12.84
N ILE A 24 1.51 -2.39 -13.15
CA ILE A 24 0.51 -1.70 -12.34
C ILE A 24 -0.80 -1.73 -13.10
N TRP A 25 -1.83 -2.30 -12.47
CA TRP A 25 -3.18 -2.37 -12.99
C TRP A 25 -4.06 -1.42 -12.20
N ASP A 26 -4.47 -0.31 -12.83
CA ASP A 26 -5.42 0.63 -12.25
C ASP A 26 -6.84 0.17 -12.60
N THR A 27 -7.61 -0.18 -11.56
CA THR A 27 -8.95 -0.74 -11.72
C THR A 27 -10.01 0.32 -11.43
N ALA A 28 -11.06 0.36 -12.24
CA ALA A 28 -12.21 1.23 -11.97
C ALA A 28 -12.87 0.85 -10.64
N GLY A 29 -13.11 1.86 -9.79
CA GLY A 29 -13.75 1.68 -8.47
C GLY A 29 -15.25 1.40 -8.50
N GLN A 30 -15.88 1.41 -9.69
CA GLN A 30 -17.33 1.25 -9.81
C GLN A 30 -17.73 -0.24 -9.77
N GLU A 31 -18.78 -0.55 -9.04
CA GLU A 31 -19.31 -1.91 -8.84
C GLU A 31 -19.68 -2.64 -10.14
N ARG A 32 -20.08 -1.90 -11.18
CA ARG A 32 -20.39 -2.47 -12.51
C ARG A 32 -19.18 -3.13 -13.19
N PHE A 33 -17.96 -2.78 -12.78
CA PHE A 33 -16.72 -3.38 -13.29
C PHE A 33 -16.15 -4.47 -12.37
N LYS A 34 -16.87 -4.84 -11.31
CA LYS A 34 -16.41 -5.79 -10.29
C LYS A 34 -15.90 -7.11 -10.87
N THR A 35 -16.61 -7.69 -11.83
CA THR A 35 -16.21 -8.96 -12.46
C THR A 35 -14.86 -8.84 -13.17
N ILE A 36 -14.59 -7.71 -13.81
CA ILE A 36 -13.32 -7.45 -14.47
C ILE A 36 -12.22 -7.25 -13.42
N THR A 37 -12.46 -6.41 -12.43
CA THR A 37 -11.52 -6.09 -11.35
C THR A 37 -11.06 -7.34 -10.60
N THR A 38 -12.00 -8.21 -10.21
CA THR A 38 -11.68 -9.41 -9.41
C THR A 38 -10.85 -10.43 -10.18
N SER A 39 -10.88 -10.45 -11.52
CA SER A 39 -10.03 -11.34 -12.32
C SER A 39 -8.54 -11.03 -12.17
N TYR A 40 -8.18 -9.76 -11.88
CA TYR A 40 -6.79 -9.35 -11.68
C TYR A 40 -6.26 -9.69 -10.28
N TYR A 41 -7.13 -9.88 -9.28
CA TYR A 41 -6.71 -10.22 -7.92
C TYR A 41 -5.94 -11.53 -7.84
N LYS A 42 -6.30 -12.53 -8.67
CA LYS A 42 -5.66 -13.87 -8.65
C LYS A 42 -4.17 -13.85 -8.98
N GLY A 43 -3.76 -12.92 -9.85
CA GLY A 43 -2.36 -12.79 -10.30
C GLY A 43 -1.56 -11.74 -9.56
N ALA A 44 -2.18 -10.98 -8.67
CA ALA A 44 -1.53 -9.88 -7.98
C ALA A 44 -0.52 -10.37 -6.93
N HIS A 45 0.65 -9.74 -6.86
CA HIS A 45 1.61 -9.90 -5.78
C HIS A 45 1.33 -8.93 -4.63
N ALA A 46 0.79 -7.75 -4.96
CA ALA A 46 0.32 -6.76 -4.02
C ALA A 46 -0.99 -6.14 -4.51
N ILE A 47 -1.85 -5.76 -3.57
CA ILE A 47 -3.09 -5.02 -3.83
C ILE A 47 -3.09 -3.78 -2.94
N LEU A 48 -3.18 -2.61 -3.59
CA LEU A 48 -3.31 -1.33 -2.92
C LEU A 48 -4.80 -0.96 -2.89
N VAL A 49 -5.37 -0.88 -1.70
CA VAL A 49 -6.76 -0.42 -1.51
C VAL A 49 -6.73 1.07 -1.23
N VAL A 50 -7.14 1.85 -2.22
CA VAL A 50 -6.99 3.31 -2.20
C VAL A 50 -8.33 3.98 -1.91
N PHE A 51 -8.35 4.91 -0.97
CA PHE A 51 -9.47 5.80 -0.72
C PHE A 51 -8.99 7.26 -0.67
N ASP A 52 -9.91 8.19 -0.80
CA ASP A 52 -9.68 9.62 -0.70
C ASP A 52 -9.96 10.08 0.73
N ILE A 53 -8.97 10.69 1.40
CA ILE A 53 -9.14 11.17 2.79
C ILE A 53 -10.20 12.26 2.92
N THR A 54 -10.58 12.89 1.80
CA THR A 54 -11.60 13.95 1.72
C THR A 54 -12.98 13.43 1.31
N ASP A 55 -13.13 12.12 1.10
CA ASP A 55 -14.37 11.48 0.65
C ASP A 55 -14.71 10.28 1.55
N ARG A 56 -15.68 10.49 2.42
CA ARG A 56 -16.15 9.48 3.37
C ARG A 56 -16.68 8.23 2.68
N ASP A 57 -17.42 8.39 1.59
CA ASP A 57 -18.02 7.28 0.86
C ASP A 57 -16.95 6.36 0.29
N SER A 58 -15.83 6.92 -0.19
CA SER A 58 -14.71 6.12 -0.69
C SER A 58 -14.09 5.26 0.42
N PHE A 59 -14.01 5.77 1.65
CA PHE A 59 -13.52 5.00 2.81
C PHE A 59 -14.49 3.91 3.25
N ASP A 60 -15.78 4.18 3.24
CA ASP A 60 -16.80 3.19 3.62
C ASP A 60 -16.80 1.98 2.66
N HIS A 61 -16.43 2.18 1.39
CA HIS A 61 -16.24 1.10 0.41
C HIS A 61 -15.01 0.21 0.67
N VAL A 62 -14.04 0.64 1.48
CA VAL A 62 -12.84 -0.16 1.80
C VAL A 62 -13.20 -1.56 2.31
N ARG A 63 -14.22 -1.67 3.15
CA ARG A 63 -14.66 -2.97 3.70
C ARG A 63 -15.13 -3.92 2.60
N ASN A 64 -15.82 -3.40 1.60
CA ASN A 64 -16.31 -4.20 0.46
C ASN A 64 -15.12 -4.68 -0.40
N TRP A 65 -14.15 -3.81 -0.64
CA TRP A 65 -12.93 -4.17 -1.38
C TRP A 65 -12.12 -5.22 -0.63
N MET A 66 -11.98 -5.10 0.69
CA MET A 66 -11.29 -6.10 1.51
C MET A 66 -11.98 -7.46 1.47
N ALA A 67 -13.32 -7.51 1.52
CA ALA A 67 -14.08 -8.75 1.40
C ALA A 67 -13.90 -9.41 0.03
N ASP A 68 -13.84 -8.61 -1.05
CA ASP A 68 -13.59 -9.12 -2.39
C ASP A 68 -12.15 -9.66 -2.54
N ILE A 69 -11.16 -9.00 -1.94
CA ILE A 69 -9.77 -9.45 -1.92
C ILE A 69 -9.68 -10.79 -1.17
N ASP A 70 -10.30 -10.93 0.00
CA ASP A 70 -10.32 -12.18 0.77
C ASP A 70 -10.93 -13.35 -0.04
N LYS A 71 -11.91 -13.04 -0.88
CA LYS A 71 -12.61 -14.06 -1.69
C LYS A 71 -11.85 -14.45 -2.96
N PHE A 72 -11.17 -13.52 -3.62
CA PHE A 72 -10.68 -13.70 -5.00
C PHE A 72 -9.16 -13.64 -5.14
N ALA A 73 -8.44 -13.03 -4.19
CA ALA A 73 -7.00 -12.96 -4.26
C ALA A 73 -6.33 -14.25 -3.80
N LYS A 74 -5.07 -14.43 -4.20
CA LYS A 74 -4.24 -15.53 -3.73
C LYS A 74 -3.92 -15.35 -2.24
N GLU A 75 -3.86 -16.45 -1.51
CA GLU A 75 -3.37 -16.44 -0.12
C GLU A 75 -1.96 -15.84 -0.03
N GLY A 76 -1.73 -15.00 0.97
CA GLY A 76 -0.45 -14.33 1.19
C GLY A 76 -0.19 -13.12 0.28
N VAL A 77 -1.17 -12.67 -0.53
CA VAL A 77 -1.05 -11.41 -1.27
C VAL A 77 -0.76 -10.24 -0.32
N LEU A 78 0.22 -9.40 -0.66
CA LEU A 78 0.47 -8.19 0.12
C LEU A 78 -0.69 -7.21 -0.06
N ARG A 79 -1.23 -6.72 1.06
CA ARG A 79 -2.31 -5.72 1.06
C ARG A 79 -1.85 -4.48 1.78
N ILE A 80 -2.14 -3.32 1.21
CA ILE A 80 -1.82 -2.01 1.79
C ILE A 80 -3.05 -1.12 1.66
N LEU A 81 -3.46 -0.48 2.75
CA LEU A 81 -4.48 0.57 2.73
C LEU A 81 -3.80 1.91 2.47
N VAL A 82 -4.31 2.66 1.49
CA VAL A 82 -3.71 3.93 1.06
C VAL A 82 -4.75 5.04 1.15
N GLY A 83 -4.48 6.04 2.00
CA GLY A 83 -5.24 7.29 2.05
C GLY A 83 -4.63 8.30 1.09
N ASN A 84 -5.30 8.54 -0.03
CA ASN A 84 -4.82 9.49 -1.03
C ASN A 84 -5.34 10.90 -0.77
N LYS A 85 -4.74 11.88 -1.44
CA LYS A 85 -4.98 13.32 -1.33
C LYS A 85 -4.63 13.90 0.03
N CYS A 86 -3.56 13.41 0.68
CA CYS A 86 -3.11 13.95 1.97
C CYS A 86 -2.69 15.43 1.90
N ASP A 87 -2.43 15.97 0.71
CA ASP A 87 -2.24 17.41 0.44
C ASP A 87 -3.50 18.25 0.74
N LEU A 88 -4.67 17.62 0.76
CA LEU A 88 -5.95 18.27 1.08
C LEU A 88 -6.38 18.03 2.55
N ALA A 89 -5.42 18.01 3.48
CA ALA A 89 -5.69 17.74 4.90
C ALA A 89 -6.72 18.68 5.54
N HIS A 90 -6.86 19.91 5.03
CA HIS A 90 -7.87 20.88 5.48
C HIS A 90 -9.31 20.46 5.15
N SER A 91 -9.50 19.60 4.17
CA SER A 91 -10.82 19.06 3.75
C SER A 91 -11.02 17.61 4.18
N ARG A 92 -10.19 17.10 5.08
CA ARG A 92 -10.21 15.72 5.56
C ARG A 92 -11.57 15.37 6.17
N GLN A 93 -12.13 14.23 5.74
CA GLN A 93 -13.34 13.62 6.30
C GLN A 93 -13.07 12.28 7.01
N VAL A 94 -11.91 11.67 6.75
CA VAL A 94 -11.48 10.42 7.37
C VAL A 94 -10.24 10.69 8.20
N SER A 95 -10.32 10.45 9.51
CA SER A 95 -9.16 10.65 10.39
C SER A 95 -8.10 9.56 10.15
N MET A 96 -6.86 9.90 10.49
CA MET A 96 -5.75 8.93 10.42
C MET A 96 -5.98 7.77 11.39
N GLU A 97 -6.58 8.04 12.53
CA GLU A 97 -6.91 7.05 13.57
C GLU A 97 -7.91 6.02 13.05
N GLU A 98 -9.03 6.47 12.43
CA GLU A 98 -10.01 5.58 11.83
C GLU A 98 -9.40 4.68 10.73
N ALA A 99 -8.56 5.26 9.88
CA ALA A 99 -7.89 4.50 8.82
C ALA A 99 -6.92 3.46 9.40
N LYS A 100 -6.15 3.82 10.46
CA LYS A 100 -5.28 2.89 11.16
C LYS A 100 -6.05 1.78 11.87
N GLU A 101 -7.20 2.07 12.47
CA GLU A 101 -8.05 1.05 13.09
C GLU A 101 -8.53 0.01 12.08
N ILE A 102 -8.98 0.46 10.90
CA ILE A 102 -9.35 -0.45 9.81
C ILE A 102 -8.15 -1.27 9.34
N ALA A 103 -7.00 -0.65 9.11
CA ALA A 103 -5.79 -1.35 8.71
C ALA A 103 -5.37 -2.41 9.75
N ASN A 104 -5.38 -2.07 11.03
CA ASN A 104 -5.07 -2.99 12.12
C ASN A 104 -6.05 -4.17 12.19
N LYS A 105 -7.33 -3.92 11.98
CA LYS A 105 -8.36 -4.98 11.94
C LYS A 105 -8.07 -6.03 10.89
N TYR A 106 -7.54 -5.61 9.73
CA TYR A 106 -7.16 -6.52 8.64
C TYR A 106 -5.71 -6.98 8.69
N GLY A 107 -4.92 -6.54 9.68
CA GLY A 107 -3.51 -6.89 9.80
C GLY A 107 -2.66 -6.35 8.63
N ILE A 108 -2.99 -5.19 8.09
CA ILE A 108 -2.34 -4.56 6.95
C ILE A 108 -1.75 -3.19 7.30
N LYS A 109 -0.83 -2.70 6.47
CA LYS A 109 -0.26 -1.36 6.62
C LYS A 109 -1.22 -0.29 6.11
N TYR A 110 -1.17 0.88 6.76
CA TYR A 110 -1.78 2.12 6.29
C TYR A 110 -0.71 3.12 5.91
N ILE A 111 -0.87 3.77 4.75
CA ILE A 111 0.04 4.78 4.21
C ILE A 111 -0.79 5.92 3.64
N GLU A 112 -0.39 7.18 3.89
CA GLU A 112 -0.98 8.35 3.22
C GLU A 112 -0.10 8.80 2.06
N THR A 113 -0.73 9.18 0.96
CA THR A 113 -0.09 9.66 -0.26
C THR A 113 -0.82 10.86 -0.84
N SER A 114 -0.12 11.59 -1.70
CA SER A 114 -0.74 12.55 -2.60
C SER A 114 -0.33 12.24 -4.03
N ALA A 115 -1.30 12.07 -4.93
CA ALA A 115 -1.02 11.91 -6.35
C ALA A 115 -0.36 13.15 -6.99
N LYS A 116 -0.40 14.30 -6.30
CA LYS A 116 0.32 15.52 -6.69
C LYS A 116 1.78 15.51 -6.24
N ASP A 117 2.10 14.70 -5.23
CA ASP A 117 3.45 14.55 -4.69
C ASP A 117 4.06 13.24 -5.21
N THR A 118 4.90 13.36 -6.22
CA THR A 118 5.57 12.22 -6.85
C THR A 118 6.41 11.42 -5.85
N ILE A 119 6.99 12.07 -4.84
CA ILE A 119 7.86 11.42 -3.85
C ILE A 119 7.06 10.39 -3.04
N THR A 120 5.89 10.76 -2.52
CA THR A 120 5.05 9.84 -1.72
C THR A 120 4.55 8.65 -2.54
N ILE A 121 4.27 8.85 -3.81
CA ILE A 121 3.85 7.79 -4.73
C ILE A 121 5.03 6.86 -5.08
N ASP A 122 6.19 7.40 -5.37
CA ASP A 122 7.38 6.61 -5.68
C ASP A 122 7.81 5.77 -4.46
N ASP A 123 7.81 6.35 -3.27
CA ASP A 123 8.11 5.65 -2.02
C ASP A 123 7.13 4.49 -1.76
N LEU A 124 5.85 4.66 -2.02
CA LEU A 124 4.86 3.60 -1.91
C LEU A 124 5.20 2.41 -2.82
N PHE A 125 5.48 2.65 -4.09
CA PHE A 125 5.81 1.58 -5.05
C PHE A 125 7.17 0.95 -4.77
N ILE A 126 8.19 1.73 -4.43
CA ILE A 126 9.53 1.23 -4.08
C ILE A 126 9.47 0.37 -2.82
N SER A 127 8.81 0.83 -1.75
CA SER A 127 8.68 0.08 -0.51
C SER A 127 7.88 -1.22 -0.69
N THR A 128 6.83 -1.18 -1.50
CA THR A 128 6.05 -2.36 -1.89
C THR A 128 6.94 -3.38 -2.62
N ALA A 129 7.71 -2.95 -3.60
CA ALA A 129 8.60 -3.82 -4.36
C ALA A 129 9.73 -4.40 -3.49
N LYS A 130 10.33 -3.60 -2.60
CA LYS A 130 11.34 -4.08 -1.63
C LYS A 130 10.79 -5.18 -0.74
N TYR A 131 9.57 -5.00 -0.22
CA TYR A 131 8.92 -6.02 0.59
C TYR A 131 8.69 -7.32 -0.19
N LEU A 132 8.18 -7.25 -1.42
CA LEU A 132 7.93 -8.41 -2.24
C LEU A 132 9.23 -9.17 -2.57
N LEU A 133 10.32 -8.46 -2.87
CA LEU A 133 11.64 -9.05 -3.09
C LEU A 133 12.16 -9.77 -1.86
N SER A 134 12.06 -9.18 -0.67
CA SER A 134 12.51 -9.79 0.58
C SER A 134 11.79 -11.11 0.85
N LYS A 135 10.51 -11.22 0.50
CA LYS A 135 9.73 -12.44 0.62
C LYS A 135 10.15 -13.52 -0.39
N GLN A 136 10.52 -13.16 -1.61
CA GLN A 136 11.02 -14.11 -2.60
C GLN A 136 12.39 -14.70 -2.21
N ILE A 137 13.27 -13.89 -1.65
CA ILE A 137 14.60 -14.33 -1.23
C ILE A 137 14.51 -15.23 0.02
N GLY A 138 13.58 -14.95 0.94
CA GLY A 138 13.35 -15.75 2.14
C GLY A 138 12.68 -17.12 1.89
N GLY A 139 12.09 -17.32 0.71
CA GLY A 139 11.41 -18.58 0.33
C GLY A 139 12.29 -19.63 -0.32
N THR A 140 13.56 -19.36 -0.62
CA THR A 140 14.50 -20.30 -1.27
C THR A 140 15.51 -20.97 -0.31
N GLY A 141 15.31 -20.84 1.01
CA GLY A 141 16.15 -21.48 2.03
C GLY A 141 15.46 -22.71 2.62
N THR A 142 15.80 -23.91 2.14
CA THR A 142 15.56 -25.18 2.83
C THR A 142 16.26 -25.20 4.19
N GLY A 143 15.54 -25.57 5.25
CA GLY A 143 16.19 -25.97 6.51
C GLY A 143 15.47 -25.53 7.78
N LYS A 144 14.91 -26.50 8.45
CA LYS A 144 14.38 -26.54 9.81
C LYS A 144 14.98 -25.52 10.79
N GLY A 145 14.11 -24.86 11.54
CA GLY A 145 14.51 -24.12 12.74
C GLY A 145 13.30 -23.34 13.27
N THR A 146 12.66 -23.92 14.28
CA THR A 146 11.78 -23.24 15.23
C THR A 146 12.42 -21.96 15.73
N GLU A 147 11.71 -20.82 15.72
CA GLU A 147 11.50 -20.01 16.92
C GLU A 147 10.78 -18.69 16.65
N ASN A 148 9.94 -18.36 17.60
CA ASN A 148 9.20 -17.12 17.78
C ASN A 148 10.04 -15.86 17.52
N GLY A 149 9.57 -14.98 16.63
CA GLY A 149 10.13 -13.66 16.50
C GLY A 149 9.08 -12.70 15.91
N LYS A 150 8.42 -11.95 16.78
CA LYS A 150 7.71 -10.70 16.44
C LYS A 150 8.73 -9.76 15.77
N ASN A 151 8.78 -9.72 14.46
CA ASN A 151 9.49 -8.67 13.73
C ASN A 151 8.56 -8.11 12.68
N GLY A 152 7.70 -7.18 13.11
CA GLY A 152 7.15 -6.18 12.21
C GLY A 152 8.31 -5.37 11.65
N ILE A 153 8.61 -5.52 10.37
CA ILE A 153 9.58 -4.66 9.69
C ILE A 153 8.97 -3.27 9.61
N ASP A 154 9.49 -2.38 10.45
CA ASP A 154 9.11 -0.97 10.52
C ASP A 154 9.74 -0.25 9.33
N LEU A 155 9.01 -0.11 8.22
CA LEU A 155 9.47 0.54 7.00
C LEU A 155 9.38 2.08 7.08
N MET A 156 9.00 2.64 8.23
CA MET A 156 8.71 4.06 8.39
C MET A 156 9.47 4.76 9.54
N ASN A 157 10.62 4.24 10.01
CA ASN A 157 11.29 4.87 11.17
C ASN A 157 12.65 5.52 10.85
N ASN A 158 12.79 6.19 9.69
CA ASN A 158 14.04 6.89 9.38
C ASN A 158 13.92 8.39 9.08
N ASN A 159 12.83 9.07 9.49
CA ASN A 159 12.73 10.52 9.25
C ASN A 159 12.42 11.38 10.49
N ASN A 160 12.76 10.95 11.71
CA ASN A 160 12.58 11.79 12.91
C ASN A 160 13.83 11.96 13.77
N ASN A 161 15.04 12.06 13.20
CA ASN A 161 16.24 12.36 13.97
C ASN A 161 17.15 13.43 13.34
N GLN A 162 16.61 14.55 12.84
CA GLN A 162 17.40 15.72 12.50
C GLN A 162 16.71 17.05 12.83
N HIS A 163 16.11 17.19 14.02
CA HIS A 163 15.72 18.52 14.52
C HIS A 163 15.72 18.60 16.06
N GLN A 164 16.79 18.15 16.68
CA GLN A 164 17.11 18.57 18.07
C GLN A 164 18.62 18.57 18.26
N MET A 165 19.29 19.57 17.73
CA MET A 165 20.58 20.08 18.22
C MET A 165 20.77 21.46 17.62
N ASN A 166 20.30 22.48 18.28
CA ASN A 166 20.86 23.81 18.33
C ASN A 166 19.90 24.75 19.10
N ASN A 167 19.93 24.67 20.40
CA ASN A 167 19.60 25.80 21.30
C ASN A 167 20.14 25.48 22.69
N ASN A 168 21.43 25.68 22.83
CA ASN A 168 22.04 26.01 24.14
C ASN A 168 23.44 26.51 23.85
N GLN A 169 23.54 27.82 23.66
CA GLN A 169 24.70 28.67 24.03
C GLN A 169 24.33 30.11 23.69
N SER A 170 23.85 30.84 24.67
CA SER A 170 24.26 32.18 25.08
C SER A 170 23.32 32.66 26.18
#